data_4cb064e408f898532cffd87e36510724
#
_entry.id   4cb064e408f898532cffd87e36510724
#
_cell.length_a   1.000
_cell.length_b   1.000
_cell.length_c   1.000
_cell.angle_alpha   90.00
_cell.angle_beta   90.00
_cell.angle_gamma   90.00
#
_symmetry.space_group_name_H-M   'P 1'
#
loop_
_entity.id
_entity.type
_entity.pdbx_description
1 polymer ?
#
loop_
_entity_poly.entity_id
_entity_poly.type
_entity_poly.pdbx_seq_one_letter_code
_entity_poly.pdbx_strand_id
1 'polypeptide(L)'
;TFLRSHADDMPLLSWLNDQVFPYEAKLTPEDIYHLSKLAIMEYLTSGITANADMYLTPDTMIEASRDCGYRTTVIGAVNNFTQSVELLDEWYKKYHKKENLINFELGFHAEYTTKKEILEGIADLAEKYKAPVYTHNSESESEVAQCIERTKVTPTVYMDRLGIFNYGGGFYHCVHMTQDDLDIVKEHNISVITNPASNLKL
;
A
#
# COMPACT_ATOMS: atom_id res chain seq x y z
N THR A 1 -7.99 10.26 -7.26
CA THR A 1 -9.12 10.92 -7.93
C THR A 1 -8.89 12.42 -8.12
N PHE A 2 -8.59 13.21 -7.07
CA PHE A 2 -8.47 14.67 -7.16
C PHE A 2 -7.28 15.18 -7.98
N LEU A 3 -6.23 14.38 -8.17
CA LEU A 3 -5.07 14.69 -9.01
C LEU A 3 -5.17 14.09 -10.44
N ARG A 4 -6.33 13.59 -10.82
CA ARG A 4 -6.52 13.03 -12.16
C ARG A 4 -6.20 14.08 -13.25
N SER A 5 -5.43 13.68 -14.26
CA SER A 5 -4.94 14.54 -15.34
C SER A 5 -4.03 15.69 -14.88
N HIS A 6 -3.47 15.59 -13.67
CA HIS A 6 -2.48 16.55 -13.18
C HIS A 6 -1.07 15.99 -13.34
N ALA A 7 -0.30 16.59 -14.25
CA ALA A 7 1.10 16.22 -14.53
C ALA A 7 1.30 14.73 -14.93
N ASP A 8 0.41 14.21 -15.78
CA ASP A 8 0.37 12.79 -16.17
C ASP A 8 1.57 12.32 -17.00
N ASP A 9 2.40 13.22 -17.50
CA ASP A 9 3.55 12.98 -18.38
C ASP A 9 4.90 13.02 -17.64
N MET A 10 4.88 13.14 -16.31
CA MET A 10 6.11 13.16 -15.50
C MET A 10 6.57 11.73 -15.14
N PRO A 11 7.90 11.49 -15.01
CA PRO A 11 8.43 10.29 -14.40
C PRO A 11 7.93 10.13 -12.95
N LEU A 12 7.76 8.87 -12.49
CA LEU A 12 7.14 8.54 -11.20
C LEU A 12 7.70 9.34 -10.02
N LEU A 13 9.01 9.32 -9.80
CA LEU A 13 9.62 9.97 -8.64
C LEU A 13 9.47 11.49 -8.67
N SER A 14 9.62 12.11 -9.85
CA SER A 14 9.39 13.56 -10.01
C SER A 14 7.91 13.89 -9.81
N TRP A 15 7.00 13.07 -10.34
CA TRP A 15 5.57 13.22 -10.13
C TRP A 15 5.19 13.15 -8.66
N LEU A 16 5.69 12.16 -7.93
CA LEU A 16 5.44 12.02 -6.48
C LEU A 16 6.00 13.21 -5.69
N ASN A 17 7.28 13.53 -5.86
CA ASN A 17 7.96 14.53 -5.03
C ASN A 17 7.55 15.96 -5.34
N ASP A 18 7.36 16.30 -6.63
CA ASP A 18 7.15 17.69 -7.07
C ASP A 18 5.66 18.05 -7.16
N GLN A 19 4.79 17.03 -7.31
CA GLN A 19 3.34 17.25 -7.52
C GLN A 19 2.49 16.59 -6.42
N VAL A 20 2.60 15.30 -6.19
CA VAL A 20 1.65 14.56 -5.32
C VAL A 20 1.85 14.93 -3.86
N PHE A 21 3.03 14.69 -3.31
CA PHE A 21 3.29 14.91 -1.88
C PHE A 21 3.05 16.35 -1.40
N PRO A 22 3.40 17.41 -2.17
CA PRO A 22 3.07 18.79 -1.78
C PRO A 22 1.56 19.08 -1.72
N TYR A 23 0.73 18.41 -2.54
CA TYR A 23 -0.71 18.52 -2.45
C TYR A 23 -1.29 17.69 -1.31
N GLU A 24 -0.84 16.45 -1.17
CA GLU A 24 -1.29 15.56 -0.09
C GLU A 24 -1.01 16.12 1.31
N ALA A 25 0.13 16.79 1.48
CA ALA A 25 0.49 17.46 2.75
C ALA A 25 -0.49 18.57 3.16
N LYS A 26 -1.36 19.04 2.25
CA LYS A 26 -2.37 20.07 2.52
C LYS A 26 -3.74 19.49 2.81
N LEU A 27 -3.96 18.20 2.54
CA LEU A 27 -5.25 17.56 2.74
C LEU A 27 -5.56 17.43 4.24
N THR A 28 -6.76 17.82 4.60
CA THR A 28 -7.34 17.57 5.91
C THR A 28 -8.07 16.23 5.95
N PRO A 29 -8.37 15.66 7.13
CA PRO A 29 -9.24 14.48 7.23
C PRO A 29 -10.61 14.68 6.57
N GLU A 30 -11.18 15.89 6.64
CA GLU A 30 -12.45 16.24 5.97
C GLU A 30 -12.34 16.18 4.45
N ASP A 31 -11.24 16.70 3.89
CA ASP A 31 -10.98 16.58 2.44
C ASP A 31 -10.89 15.11 2.02
N ILE A 32 -10.16 14.28 2.77
CA ILE A 32 -10.01 12.86 2.48
C ILE A 32 -11.36 12.13 2.57
N TYR A 33 -12.21 12.48 3.54
CA TYR A 33 -13.57 11.93 3.63
C TYR A 33 -14.38 12.20 2.35
N HIS A 34 -14.43 13.45 1.91
CA HIS A 34 -15.18 13.83 0.70
C HIS A 34 -14.58 13.26 -0.57
N LEU A 35 -13.25 13.24 -0.69
CA LEU A 35 -12.55 12.64 -1.84
C LEU A 35 -12.73 11.13 -1.90
N SER A 36 -12.77 10.44 -0.77
CA SER A 36 -13.08 9.02 -0.70
C SER A 36 -14.51 8.73 -1.17
N LYS A 37 -15.49 9.55 -0.76
CA LYS A 37 -16.88 9.42 -1.25
C LYS A 37 -16.97 9.66 -2.77
N LEU A 38 -16.23 10.63 -3.29
CA LEU A 38 -16.15 10.88 -4.74
C LEU A 38 -15.58 9.66 -5.48
N ALA A 39 -14.49 9.07 -4.95
CA ALA A 39 -13.89 7.87 -5.53
C ALA A 39 -14.88 6.68 -5.50
N ILE A 40 -15.59 6.49 -4.39
CA ILE A 40 -16.60 5.43 -4.27
C ILE A 40 -17.75 5.61 -5.29
N MET A 41 -18.21 6.84 -5.53
CA MET A 41 -19.20 7.10 -6.58
C MET A 41 -18.68 6.72 -7.97
N GLU A 42 -17.44 7.02 -8.28
CA GLU A 42 -16.80 6.60 -9.54
C GLU A 42 -16.67 5.08 -9.63
N TYR A 43 -16.29 4.40 -8.56
CA TYR A 43 -16.24 2.94 -8.51
C TYR A 43 -17.60 2.31 -8.80
N LEU A 44 -18.64 2.74 -8.09
CA LEU A 44 -19.98 2.18 -8.23
C LEU A 44 -20.55 2.41 -9.64
N THR A 45 -20.37 3.60 -10.22
CA THR A 45 -20.82 3.89 -11.59
C THR A 45 -20.03 3.15 -12.66
N SER A 46 -18.83 2.66 -12.32
CA SER A 46 -17.98 1.83 -13.19
C SER A 46 -18.16 0.32 -12.95
N GLY A 47 -19.10 -0.07 -12.06
CA GLY A 47 -19.35 -1.49 -11.73
C GLY A 47 -18.34 -2.10 -10.75
N ILE A 48 -17.50 -1.28 -10.08
CA ILE A 48 -16.55 -1.73 -9.08
C ILE A 48 -17.24 -1.75 -7.73
N THR A 49 -17.40 -2.94 -7.14
CA THR A 49 -18.18 -3.16 -5.92
C THR A 49 -17.34 -3.32 -4.65
N ALA A 50 -16.02 -3.36 -4.79
CA ALA A 50 -15.08 -3.44 -3.67
C ALA A 50 -13.72 -2.87 -4.07
N ASN A 51 -12.96 -2.36 -3.10
CA ASN A 51 -11.56 -1.96 -3.31
C ASN A 51 -10.66 -2.44 -2.17
N ALA A 52 -9.37 -2.45 -2.45
CA ALA A 52 -8.29 -2.45 -1.45
C ALA A 52 -7.61 -1.09 -1.54
N ASP A 53 -7.58 -0.32 -0.46
CA ASP A 53 -7.16 1.07 -0.47
C ASP A 53 -6.04 1.32 0.55
N MET A 54 -4.94 1.89 0.08
CA MET A 54 -3.78 2.23 0.88
C MET A 54 -3.57 3.75 0.81
N TYR A 55 -3.92 4.48 1.88
CA TYR A 55 -3.81 5.94 1.89
C TYR A 55 -3.57 6.52 3.30
N LEU A 56 -3.60 7.86 3.42
CA LEU A 56 -3.07 8.61 4.55
C LEU A 56 -3.83 8.42 5.88
N THR A 57 -5.18 8.45 5.86
CA THR A 57 -6.02 8.48 7.07
C THR A 57 -7.04 7.34 7.09
N PRO A 58 -6.64 6.15 7.57
CA PRO A 58 -7.52 4.97 7.62
C PRO A 58 -8.88 5.21 8.26
N ASP A 59 -8.94 5.89 9.41
CA ASP A 59 -10.19 6.18 10.12
C ASP A 59 -11.20 6.92 9.22
N THR A 60 -10.73 7.92 8.49
CA THR A 60 -11.58 8.77 7.63
C THR A 60 -12.06 8.02 6.38
N MET A 61 -11.20 7.20 5.78
CA MET A 61 -11.56 6.36 4.64
C MET A 61 -12.59 5.31 5.02
N ILE A 62 -12.44 4.72 6.21
CA ILE A 62 -13.37 3.76 6.78
C ILE A 62 -14.73 4.42 7.02
N GLU A 63 -14.76 5.62 7.59
CA GLU A 63 -15.99 6.38 7.82
C GLU A 63 -16.72 6.67 6.49
N ALA A 64 -16.01 7.17 5.48
CA ALA A 64 -16.56 7.42 4.16
C ALA A 64 -17.14 6.15 3.52
N SER A 65 -16.41 5.03 3.61
CA SER A 65 -16.85 3.73 3.07
C SER A 65 -18.09 3.20 3.78
N ARG A 66 -18.14 3.34 5.11
CA ARG A 66 -19.28 2.96 5.95
C ARG A 66 -20.54 3.74 5.59
N ASP A 67 -20.41 5.07 5.47
CA ASP A 67 -21.53 5.95 5.10
C ASP A 67 -22.07 5.68 3.69
N CYS A 68 -21.21 5.26 2.77
CA CYS A 68 -21.60 4.87 1.43
C CYS A 68 -22.11 3.42 1.31
N GLY A 69 -22.03 2.61 2.37
CA GLY A 69 -22.33 1.17 2.31
C GLY A 69 -21.41 0.43 1.34
N TYR A 70 -20.16 0.91 1.16
CA TYR A 70 -19.21 0.39 0.19
C TYR A 70 -18.25 -0.61 0.82
N ARG A 71 -17.93 -1.68 0.08
CA ARG A 71 -16.99 -2.71 0.55
C ARG A 71 -15.55 -2.24 0.34
N THR A 72 -14.80 -2.12 1.45
CA THR A 72 -13.40 -1.74 1.38
C THR A 72 -12.52 -2.56 2.33
N THR A 73 -11.33 -2.89 1.89
CA THR A 73 -10.23 -3.31 2.75
C THR A 73 -9.22 -2.18 2.79
N VAL A 74 -9.12 -1.50 3.91
CA VAL A 74 -8.09 -0.48 4.11
C VAL A 74 -6.79 -1.16 4.51
N ILE A 75 -5.69 -0.73 3.92
CA ILE A 75 -4.37 -1.29 4.14
C ILE A 75 -3.50 -0.22 4.78
N GLY A 76 -2.76 -0.58 5.82
CA GLY A 76 -1.79 0.32 6.44
C GLY A 76 -0.74 0.79 5.43
N ALA A 77 -0.40 2.08 5.47
CA ALA A 77 0.57 2.72 4.57
C ALA A 77 1.79 3.24 5.35
N VAL A 78 2.28 2.44 6.30
CA VAL A 78 3.41 2.82 7.14
C VAL A 78 4.62 3.19 6.29
N ASN A 79 5.27 4.28 6.63
CA ASN A 79 6.49 4.77 5.99
C ASN A 79 7.28 5.66 6.95
N ASN A 80 8.37 6.24 6.48
CA ASN A 80 9.25 7.08 7.32
C ASN A 80 8.62 8.40 7.78
N PHE A 81 7.43 8.78 7.30
CA PHE A 81 6.93 10.16 7.38
C PHE A 81 5.55 10.31 8.00
N THR A 82 4.60 9.40 7.73
CA THR A 82 3.17 9.65 7.99
C THR A 82 2.48 8.69 8.95
N GLN A 83 2.87 7.43 8.98
CA GLN A 83 2.26 6.40 9.83
C GLN A 83 3.35 5.64 10.58
N SER A 84 3.02 5.09 11.74
CA SER A 84 3.95 4.30 12.55
C SER A 84 3.46 2.86 12.76
N VAL A 85 4.37 2.00 13.22
CA VAL A 85 4.06 0.60 13.57
C VAL A 85 3.02 0.53 14.70
N GLU A 86 3.08 1.46 15.67
CA GLU A 86 2.12 1.55 16.77
C GLU A 86 0.72 1.90 16.28
N LEU A 87 0.59 2.87 15.37
CA LEU A 87 -0.70 3.22 14.74
C LEU A 87 -1.24 2.05 13.90
N LEU A 88 -0.36 1.34 13.18
CA LEU A 88 -0.76 0.15 12.43
C LEU A 88 -1.35 -0.92 13.36
N ASP A 89 -0.72 -1.17 14.50
CA ASP A 89 -1.18 -2.12 15.53
C ASP A 89 -2.55 -1.69 16.11
N GLU A 90 -2.73 -0.39 16.39
CA GLU A 90 -3.99 0.18 16.89
C GLU A 90 -5.12 0.02 15.87
N TRP A 91 -4.91 0.39 14.61
CA TRP A 91 -5.92 0.25 13.56
C TRP A 91 -6.25 -1.21 13.27
N TYR A 92 -5.25 -2.10 13.26
CA TYR A 92 -5.50 -3.53 13.08
C TYR A 92 -6.43 -4.08 14.18
N LYS A 93 -6.15 -3.78 15.45
CA LYS A 93 -7.02 -4.15 16.59
C LYS A 93 -8.42 -3.57 16.47
N LYS A 94 -8.52 -2.34 16.00
CA LYS A 94 -9.78 -1.59 15.92
C LYS A 94 -10.69 -2.07 14.80
N TYR A 95 -10.13 -2.42 13.64
CA TYR A 95 -10.90 -2.60 12.41
C TYR A 95 -10.82 -3.98 11.76
N HIS A 96 -9.76 -4.75 12.00
CA HIS A 96 -9.59 -6.05 11.33
C HIS A 96 -10.74 -6.99 11.67
N LYS A 97 -11.52 -7.40 10.66
CA LYS A 97 -12.68 -8.31 10.77
C LYS A 97 -13.72 -7.91 11.81
N LYS A 98 -13.93 -6.61 12.03
CA LYS A 98 -14.96 -6.13 12.98
C LYS A 98 -16.30 -5.82 12.32
N GLU A 99 -16.35 -5.59 11.02
CA GLU A 99 -17.53 -5.20 10.27
C GLU A 99 -17.68 -6.03 8.99
N ASN A 100 -18.89 -6.14 8.46
CA ASN A 100 -19.16 -6.99 7.29
C ASN A 100 -18.59 -6.42 5.97
N LEU A 101 -18.59 -5.09 5.82
CA LEU A 101 -18.16 -4.41 4.60
C LEU A 101 -16.78 -3.79 4.71
N ILE A 102 -16.29 -3.59 5.93
CA ILE A 102 -15.03 -2.91 6.21
C ILE A 102 -14.04 -3.91 6.78
N ASN A 103 -12.85 -3.94 6.22
CA ASN A 103 -11.73 -4.69 6.78
C ASN A 103 -10.47 -3.81 6.83
N PHE A 104 -9.52 -4.20 7.66
CA PHE A 104 -8.21 -3.57 7.75
C PHE A 104 -7.12 -4.64 7.75
N GLU A 105 -6.08 -4.43 6.94
CA GLU A 105 -4.94 -5.35 6.84
C GLU A 105 -3.62 -4.65 7.14
N LEU A 106 -2.63 -5.43 7.58
CA LEU A 106 -1.28 -4.93 7.77
C LEU A 106 -0.68 -4.53 6.44
N GLY A 107 0.07 -3.43 6.45
CA GLY A 107 0.75 -2.97 5.26
C GLY A 107 1.69 -1.81 5.53
N PHE A 108 2.53 -1.53 4.54
CA PHE A 108 3.43 -0.39 4.48
C PHE A 108 3.54 0.07 3.03
N HIS A 109 3.99 1.30 2.83
CA HIS A 109 3.97 1.90 1.49
C HIS A 109 4.86 1.13 0.51
N ALA A 110 6.16 1.14 0.71
CA ALA A 110 7.14 0.46 -0.15
C ALA A 110 8.49 0.32 0.58
N GLU A 111 9.37 -0.56 0.09
CA GLU A 111 10.70 -0.76 0.68
C GLU A 111 11.52 0.54 0.71
N TYR A 112 11.53 1.29 -0.40
CA TYR A 112 12.33 2.51 -0.54
C TYR A 112 11.85 3.70 0.32
N THR A 113 10.64 3.64 0.86
CA THR A 113 10.09 4.67 1.77
C THR A 113 10.10 4.25 3.23
N THR A 114 10.64 3.07 3.55
CA THR A 114 10.48 2.46 4.88
C THR A 114 11.82 1.97 5.42
N LYS A 115 12.26 2.52 6.56
CA LYS A 115 13.52 2.13 7.22
C LYS A 115 13.43 0.70 7.75
N LYS A 116 14.61 0.08 7.89
CA LYS A 116 14.76 -1.29 8.37
C LYS A 116 14.05 -1.55 9.70
N GLU A 117 14.18 -0.64 10.66
CA GLU A 117 13.58 -0.78 11.98
C GLU A 117 12.04 -0.81 11.93
N ILE A 118 11.46 -0.06 10.98
CA ILE A 118 10.01 -0.08 10.73
C ILE A 118 9.61 -1.40 10.06
N LEU A 119 10.38 -1.86 9.08
CA LEU A 119 10.14 -3.16 8.41
C LEU A 119 10.21 -4.33 9.41
N GLU A 120 11.18 -4.33 10.32
CA GLU A 120 11.29 -5.30 11.41
C GLU A 120 10.07 -5.24 12.34
N GLY A 121 9.61 -4.04 12.71
CA GLY A 121 8.37 -3.87 13.49
C GLY A 121 7.12 -4.38 12.77
N ILE A 122 7.06 -4.25 11.46
CA ILE A 122 5.96 -4.82 10.65
C ILE A 122 6.04 -6.36 10.62
N ALA A 123 7.23 -6.93 10.50
CA ALA A 123 7.43 -8.37 10.60
C ALA A 123 6.99 -8.90 11.98
N ASP A 124 7.29 -8.18 13.06
CA ASP A 124 6.83 -8.52 14.42
C ASP A 124 5.30 -8.48 14.52
N LEU A 125 4.63 -7.52 13.88
CA LEU A 125 3.16 -7.48 13.83
C LEU A 125 2.59 -8.64 13.01
N ALA A 126 3.19 -8.95 11.86
CA ALA A 126 2.81 -10.10 11.05
C ALA A 126 2.91 -11.40 11.85
N GLU A 127 4.01 -11.59 12.58
CA GLU A 127 4.22 -12.74 13.46
C GLU A 127 3.21 -12.77 14.62
N LYS A 128 2.99 -11.62 15.28
CA LYS A 128 2.06 -11.47 16.41
C LYS A 128 0.63 -11.85 16.04
N TYR A 129 0.16 -11.44 14.87
CA TYR A 129 -1.21 -11.65 14.43
C TYR A 129 -1.40 -12.84 13.49
N LYS A 130 -0.30 -13.49 13.06
CA LYS A 130 -0.31 -14.50 11.99
C LYS A 130 -1.04 -13.98 10.75
N ALA A 131 -0.72 -12.75 10.36
CA ALA A 131 -1.47 -11.97 9.40
C ALA A 131 -0.66 -11.65 8.14
N PRO A 132 -1.31 -11.60 6.96
CA PRO A 132 -0.68 -11.19 5.71
C PRO A 132 -0.30 -9.71 5.73
N VAL A 133 0.72 -9.35 4.93
CA VAL A 133 1.20 -7.97 4.77
C VAL A 133 1.14 -7.55 3.31
N TYR A 134 0.74 -6.30 3.08
CA TYR A 134 0.58 -5.71 1.73
C TYR A 134 1.51 -4.52 1.53
N THR A 135 2.11 -4.41 0.33
CA THR A 135 3.03 -3.31 -0.01
C THR A 135 3.15 -3.12 -1.53
N HIS A 136 3.58 -1.92 -1.96
CA HIS A 136 4.07 -1.73 -3.34
C HIS A 136 5.44 -2.40 -3.47
N ASN A 137 5.67 -3.11 -4.55
CA ASN A 137 6.90 -3.88 -4.72
C ASN A 137 7.37 -3.90 -6.17
N SER A 138 8.65 -3.60 -6.35
CA SER A 138 9.32 -3.65 -7.65
C SER A 138 8.55 -2.91 -8.75
N GLU A 139 8.06 -1.71 -8.42
CA GLU A 139 7.24 -0.87 -9.27
C GLU A 139 8.08 -0.24 -10.37
N SER A 140 9.30 0.24 -10.06
CA SER A 140 10.20 0.88 -11.01
C SER A 140 11.60 0.26 -11.00
N GLU A 141 12.28 0.35 -12.15
CA GLU A 141 13.67 -0.10 -12.27
C GLU A 141 14.60 0.62 -11.28
N SER A 142 14.37 1.91 -11.04
CA SER A 142 15.17 2.73 -10.11
C SER A 142 15.02 2.27 -8.66
N GLU A 143 13.83 1.89 -8.22
CA GLU A 143 13.58 1.31 -6.89
C GLU A 143 14.39 0.03 -6.70
N VAL A 144 14.30 -0.89 -7.65
CA VAL A 144 15.01 -2.17 -7.59
C VAL A 144 16.52 -1.96 -7.60
N ALA A 145 17.04 -1.10 -8.48
CA ALA A 145 18.47 -0.80 -8.55
C ALA A 145 19.01 -0.19 -7.25
N GLN A 146 18.30 0.76 -6.65
CA GLN A 146 18.69 1.39 -5.39
C GLN A 146 18.64 0.39 -4.21
N CYS A 147 17.67 -0.52 -4.19
CA CYS A 147 17.63 -1.56 -3.18
C CYS A 147 18.82 -2.51 -3.32
N ILE A 148 19.14 -2.96 -4.53
CA ILE A 148 20.29 -3.83 -4.81
C ILE A 148 21.60 -3.13 -4.44
N GLU A 149 21.74 -1.84 -4.73
CA GLU A 149 22.94 -1.08 -4.34
C GLU A 149 23.16 -1.09 -2.82
N ARG A 150 22.10 -0.91 -2.02
CA ARG A 150 22.13 -0.85 -0.55
C ARG A 150 22.23 -2.23 0.10
N THR A 151 21.44 -3.19 -0.36
CA THR A 151 21.21 -4.47 0.33
C THR A 151 21.85 -5.68 -0.36
N LYS A 152 22.31 -5.51 -1.62
CA LYS A 152 22.86 -6.54 -2.52
C LYS A 152 21.82 -7.58 -2.99
N VAL A 153 20.55 -7.31 -2.77
CA VAL A 153 19.43 -8.14 -3.23
C VAL A 153 18.25 -7.27 -3.67
N THR A 154 17.27 -7.87 -4.33
CA THR A 154 16.03 -7.19 -4.73
C THR A 154 15.17 -6.81 -3.52
N PRO A 155 14.20 -5.87 -3.67
CA PRO A 155 13.26 -5.53 -2.60
C PRO A 155 12.53 -6.76 -2.04
N THR A 156 12.04 -7.64 -2.89
CA THR A 156 11.34 -8.86 -2.50
C THR A 156 12.21 -9.75 -1.61
N VAL A 157 13.42 -10.08 -2.07
CA VAL A 157 14.37 -10.92 -1.32
C VAL A 157 14.78 -10.24 0.00
N TYR A 158 14.94 -8.92 0.00
CA TYR A 158 15.29 -8.19 1.22
C TYR A 158 14.19 -8.27 2.28
N MET A 159 12.95 -8.01 1.88
CA MET A 159 11.78 -8.05 2.78
C MET A 159 11.46 -9.47 3.26
N ASP A 160 11.65 -10.47 2.38
CA ASP A 160 11.51 -11.88 2.74
C ASP A 160 12.49 -12.29 3.85
N ARG A 161 13.75 -11.90 3.73
CA ARG A 161 14.79 -12.15 4.78
C ARG A 161 14.45 -11.54 6.13
N LEU A 162 13.58 -10.53 6.19
CA LEU A 162 13.06 -9.95 7.43
C LEU A 162 11.84 -10.72 7.97
N GLY A 163 11.33 -11.73 7.24
CA GLY A 163 10.18 -12.54 7.65
C GLY A 163 8.83 -11.85 7.52
N ILE A 164 8.74 -10.75 6.76
CA ILE A 164 7.51 -9.95 6.62
C ILE A 164 6.37 -10.78 6.03
N PHE A 165 6.68 -11.70 5.11
CA PHE A 165 5.68 -12.45 4.35
C PHE A 165 5.46 -13.89 4.80
N ASN A 166 5.91 -14.26 5.99
CA ASN A 166 5.73 -15.61 6.56
C ASN A 166 4.26 -16.07 6.59
N TYR A 167 3.32 -15.13 6.55
CA TYR A 167 1.87 -15.37 6.55
C TYR A 167 1.19 -14.93 5.25
N GLY A 168 1.96 -14.79 4.17
CA GLY A 168 1.47 -14.34 2.87
C GLY A 168 1.28 -12.83 2.80
N GLY A 169 0.48 -12.40 1.83
CA GLY A 169 0.20 -10.98 1.62
C GLY A 169 -0.13 -10.64 0.18
N GLY A 170 0.16 -9.39 -0.19
CA GLY A 170 -0.04 -8.91 -1.54
C GLY A 170 0.97 -7.85 -1.95
N PHE A 171 1.44 -7.97 -3.18
CA PHE A 171 2.32 -7.01 -3.82
C PHE A 171 1.58 -6.24 -4.90
N TYR A 172 1.57 -4.93 -4.79
CA TYR A 172 1.11 -4.06 -5.87
C TYR A 172 2.22 -3.90 -6.91
N HIS A 173 1.85 -3.75 -8.18
CA HIS A 173 2.68 -3.54 -9.37
C HIS A 173 3.48 -4.75 -9.83
N CYS A 174 4.57 -5.14 -9.19
CA CYS A 174 5.45 -6.25 -9.58
C CYS A 174 5.95 -6.17 -11.03
N VAL A 175 6.37 -4.97 -11.48
CA VAL A 175 6.80 -4.72 -12.87
C VAL A 175 8.20 -5.29 -13.12
N HIS A 176 9.12 -5.11 -12.17
CA HIS A 176 10.53 -5.46 -12.29
C HIS A 176 10.92 -6.62 -11.36
N MET A 177 10.37 -7.81 -11.63
CA MET A 177 10.61 -9.02 -10.83
C MET A 177 11.66 -9.93 -11.46
N THR A 178 12.51 -10.52 -10.63
CA THR A 178 13.43 -11.60 -11.03
C THR A 178 12.80 -12.97 -10.80
N GLN A 179 13.46 -14.04 -11.25
CA GLN A 179 12.99 -15.40 -10.98
C GLN A 179 12.98 -15.73 -9.47
N ASP A 180 14.00 -15.28 -8.74
CA ASP A 180 14.06 -15.48 -7.28
C ASP A 180 12.88 -14.79 -6.57
N ASP A 181 12.49 -13.60 -7.03
CA ASP A 181 11.32 -12.87 -6.49
C ASP A 181 10.02 -13.65 -6.75
N LEU A 182 9.86 -14.22 -7.96
CA LEU A 182 8.68 -15.02 -8.31
C LEU A 182 8.62 -16.33 -7.52
N ASP A 183 9.75 -16.92 -7.20
CA ASP A 183 9.81 -18.11 -6.36
C ASP A 183 9.36 -17.81 -4.93
N ILE A 184 9.77 -16.67 -4.36
CA ILE A 184 9.30 -16.17 -3.05
C ILE A 184 7.78 -15.91 -3.07
N VAL A 185 7.28 -15.24 -4.11
CA VAL A 185 5.84 -14.98 -4.29
C VAL A 185 5.06 -16.29 -4.25
N LYS A 186 5.55 -17.31 -4.91
CA LYS A 186 4.93 -18.64 -4.95
C LYS A 186 5.04 -19.37 -3.60
N GLU A 187 6.21 -19.34 -2.97
CA GLU A 187 6.48 -20.02 -1.69
C GLU A 187 5.56 -19.51 -0.58
N HIS A 188 5.43 -18.19 -0.45
CA HIS A 188 4.59 -17.55 0.57
C HIS A 188 3.14 -17.34 0.13
N ASN A 189 2.74 -17.83 -1.05
CA ASN A 189 1.38 -17.63 -1.60
C ASN A 189 0.95 -16.15 -1.61
N ILE A 190 1.86 -15.27 -2.06
CA ILE A 190 1.62 -13.82 -2.14
C ILE A 190 0.78 -13.53 -3.38
N SER A 191 -0.25 -12.70 -3.21
CA SER A 191 -1.07 -12.23 -4.33
C SER A 191 -0.37 -11.09 -5.09
N VAL A 192 -0.30 -11.18 -6.40
CA VAL A 192 0.15 -10.07 -7.26
C VAL A 192 -1.07 -9.24 -7.66
N ILE A 193 -1.04 -7.95 -7.35
CA ILE A 193 -2.11 -6.99 -7.61
C ILE A 193 -1.62 -6.04 -8.69
N THR A 194 -2.00 -6.29 -9.93
CA THR A 194 -1.58 -5.44 -11.05
C THR A 194 -2.41 -4.18 -11.14
N ASN A 195 -1.77 -3.07 -11.49
CA ASN A 195 -2.38 -1.77 -11.79
C ASN A 195 -2.11 -1.42 -13.26
N PRO A 196 -2.87 -1.97 -14.23
CA PRO A 196 -2.48 -1.97 -15.63
C PRO A 196 -2.19 -0.58 -16.20
N ALA A 197 -3.01 0.42 -15.89
CA ALA A 197 -2.81 1.79 -16.36
C ALA A 197 -1.55 2.44 -15.79
N SER A 198 -1.21 2.17 -14.52
CA SER A 198 0.01 2.63 -13.87
C SER A 198 1.23 1.87 -14.39
N ASN A 199 1.16 0.54 -14.44
CA ASN A 199 2.26 -0.33 -14.87
C ASN A 199 2.74 -0.05 -16.31
N LEU A 200 1.86 0.47 -17.17
CA LEU A 200 2.22 0.86 -18.54
C LEU A 200 3.01 2.18 -18.63
N LYS A 201 3.08 2.94 -17.53
CA LYS A 201 3.82 4.22 -17.43
C LYS A 201 5.16 4.08 -16.71
N LEU A 202 5.41 2.94 -16.08
CA LEU A 202 6.58 2.69 -15.20
C LEU A 202 7.72 2.02 -15.95
#